data_909ffdc3ace4e23a719a566659fde560
#
_entry.id   909ffdc3ace4e23a719a566659fde560
#
_cell.length_a   1.000
_cell.length_b   1.000
_cell.length_c   1.000
_cell.angle_alpha   90.00
_cell.angle_beta   90.00
_cell.angle_gamma   90.00
#
_symmetry.space_group_name_H-M   'P 1'
#
loop_
_entity.id
_entity.type
_entity.pdbx_description
1 polymer ?
#
loop_
_entity_poly.entity_id
_entity_poly.type
_entity_poly.pdbx_seq_one_letter_code
_entity_poly.pdbx_strand_id
1 'polypeptide(L)'
;MEAYLIATACTKFEKKPDQTFKDLTEEVYCDLLKSAGVENGDMIGQAWFGNCGMGTFGQNNIRGQVCFTPLVQKKLFPERVGIVNVEGGCATGSMAFHGAWKDIISGTEDVSLAIGVEKIYQPDRPEKIQEIYDGGIDQFDRHEWLDFYKSIGDQLDKPFDAENKNGTIFMDTYGLQALWHMKT
;
A
#
# COMPACT_ATOMS: atom_id res chain seq x y z
N MET A 1 -13.10 -24.13 -4.45
CA MET A 1 -13.56 -23.14 -5.45
C MET A 1 -12.32 -22.57 -6.12
N GLU A 2 -12.37 -22.22 -7.40
CA GLU A 2 -11.26 -21.57 -8.10
C GLU A 2 -11.52 -20.06 -8.17
N ALA A 3 -10.48 -19.25 -8.03
CA ALA A 3 -10.56 -17.81 -8.17
C ALA A 3 -9.86 -17.36 -9.47
N TYR A 4 -10.48 -16.46 -10.20
CA TYR A 4 -9.97 -15.95 -11.47
C TYR A 4 -9.75 -14.44 -11.39
N LEU A 5 -8.64 -13.98 -11.98
CA LEU A 5 -8.38 -12.56 -12.17
C LEU A 5 -9.05 -12.10 -13.46
N ILE A 6 -10.12 -11.32 -13.36
CA ILE A 6 -10.94 -10.92 -14.52
C ILE A 6 -10.50 -9.60 -15.16
N ALA A 7 -9.87 -8.72 -14.41
CA ALA A 7 -9.36 -7.44 -14.91
C ALA A 7 -8.21 -6.91 -14.06
N THR A 8 -7.36 -6.10 -14.67
CA THR A 8 -6.28 -5.36 -13.99
C THR A 8 -6.13 -3.96 -14.56
N ALA A 9 -5.71 -3.03 -13.73
CA ALA A 9 -5.32 -1.68 -14.13
C ALA A 9 -4.18 -1.17 -13.26
N CYS A 10 -3.39 -0.25 -13.79
CA CYS A 10 -2.32 0.41 -13.07
C CYS A 10 -2.08 1.79 -13.66
N THR A 11 -2.01 2.82 -12.81
CA THR A 11 -1.61 4.15 -13.25
C THR A 11 -0.10 4.18 -13.53
N LYS A 12 0.36 5.18 -14.28
CA LYS A 12 1.80 5.36 -14.47
C LYS A 12 2.50 5.69 -13.16
N PHE A 13 3.70 5.10 -12.96
CA PHE A 13 4.60 5.44 -11.87
C PHE A 13 5.35 6.72 -12.22
N GLU A 14 4.81 7.85 -11.80
CA GLU A 14 5.38 9.17 -12.08
C GLU A 14 5.02 10.16 -10.96
N LYS A 15 5.67 11.33 -10.95
CA LYS A 15 5.32 12.42 -10.04
C LYS A 15 4.00 13.04 -10.49
N LYS A 16 3.00 12.98 -9.63
CA LYS A 16 1.65 13.54 -9.87
C LYS A 16 1.31 14.56 -8.79
N PRO A 17 1.95 15.74 -8.78
CA PRO A 17 1.78 16.73 -7.71
C PRO A 17 0.33 17.21 -7.58
N ASP A 18 -0.36 17.39 -8.70
CA ASP A 18 -1.69 17.97 -8.77
C ASP A 18 -2.84 16.98 -8.52
N GLN A 19 -2.56 15.67 -8.47
CA GLN A 19 -3.55 14.65 -8.19
C GLN A 19 -3.60 14.31 -6.69
N THR A 20 -4.82 14.15 -6.17
CA THR A 20 -5.07 13.66 -4.81
C THR A 20 -5.09 12.12 -4.77
N PHE A 21 -5.14 11.53 -3.56
CA PHE A 21 -5.41 10.09 -3.41
C PHE A 21 -6.76 9.69 -4.02
N LYS A 22 -7.77 10.58 -3.97
CA LYS A 22 -9.08 10.35 -4.60
C LYS A 22 -8.97 10.29 -6.12
N ASP A 23 -8.24 11.24 -6.72
CA ASP A 23 -8.05 11.29 -8.17
C ASP A 23 -7.31 10.07 -8.70
N LEU A 24 -6.26 9.63 -8.00
CA LEU A 24 -5.52 8.41 -8.34
C LEU A 24 -6.38 7.14 -8.20
N THR A 25 -7.21 7.07 -7.15
CA THR A 25 -8.16 5.97 -6.97
C THR A 25 -9.20 5.95 -8.08
N GLU A 26 -9.74 7.10 -8.45
CA GLU A 26 -10.72 7.21 -9.54
C GLU A 26 -10.09 6.83 -10.88
N GLU A 27 -8.89 7.32 -11.19
CA GLU A 27 -8.17 7.00 -12.43
C GLU A 27 -8.02 5.47 -12.58
N VAL A 28 -7.41 4.81 -11.61
CA VAL A 28 -7.16 3.37 -11.70
C VAL A 28 -8.45 2.55 -11.67
N TYR A 29 -9.47 2.97 -10.92
CA TYR A 29 -10.75 2.27 -10.86
C TYR A 29 -11.51 2.38 -12.19
N CYS A 30 -11.56 3.56 -12.79
CA CYS A 30 -12.18 3.73 -14.12
C CYS A 30 -11.47 2.91 -15.20
N ASP A 31 -10.14 2.83 -15.16
CA ASP A 31 -9.38 2.01 -16.09
C ASP A 31 -9.60 0.50 -15.84
N LEU A 32 -9.81 0.11 -14.58
CA LEU A 32 -10.18 -1.26 -14.23
C LEU A 32 -11.56 -1.63 -14.80
N LEU A 33 -12.57 -0.76 -14.67
CA LEU A 33 -13.91 -0.99 -15.25
C LEU A 33 -13.83 -1.15 -16.78
N LYS A 34 -13.06 -0.30 -17.46
CA LYS A 34 -12.81 -0.43 -18.91
C LYS A 34 -12.15 -1.76 -19.26
N SER A 35 -11.12 -2.17 -18.48
CA SER A 35 -10.43 -3.45 -18.65
C SER A 35 -11.36 -4.64 -18.47
N ALA A 36 -12.31 -4.54 -17.56
CA ALA A 36 -13.34 -5.56 -17.31
C ALA A 36 -14.48 -5.54 -18.34
N GLY A 37 -14.59 -4.48 -19.13
CA GLY A 37 -15.69 -4.31 -20.09
C GLY A 37 -17.04 -4.02 -19.43
N VAL A 38 -17.05 -3.36 -18.26
CA VAL A 38 -18.26 -3.04 -17.49
C VAL A 38 -18.40 -1.53 -17.28
N GLU A 39 -19.63 -1.07 -17.09
CA GLU A 39 -19.92 0.36 -16.91
C GLU A 39 -19.71 0.84 -15.48
N ASN A 40 -19.94 -0.03 -14.51
CA ASN A 40 -19.84 0.26 -13.07
C ASN A 40 -19.46 -0.98 -12.28
N GLY A 41 -19.36 -0.85 -10.96
CA GLY A 41 -18.99 -1.92 -10.04
C GLY A 41 -20.15 -2.61 -9.32
N ASP A 42 -21.36 -2.60 -9.86
CA ASP A 42 -22.56 -3.15 -9.19
C ASP A 42 -22.44 -4.63 -8.81
N MET A 43 -21.56 -5.39 -9.51
CA MET A 43 -21.27 -6.79 -9.19
C MET A 43 -20.31 -6.98 -8.01
N ILE A 44 -19.62 -5.94 -7.56
CA ILE A 44 -18.62 -6.04 -6.49
C ILE A 44 -19.34 -6.24 -5.15
N GLY A 45 -19.00 -7.32 -4.45
CA GLY A 45 -19.54 -7.62 -3.10
C GLY A 45 -18.67 -7.08 -1.98
N GLN A 46 -17.34 -7.05 -2.16
CA GLN A 46 -16.37 -6.58 -1.18
C GLN A 46 -15.22 -5.83 -1.86
N ALA A 47 -14.66 -4.82 -1.19
CA ALA A 47 -13.44 -4.15 -1.63
C ALA A 47 -12.36 -4.17 -0.54
N TRP A 48 -11.12 -4.42 -0.94
CA TRP A 48 -9.92 -4.36 -0.11
C TRP A 48 -9.07 -3.20 -0.58
N PHE A 49 -8.92 -2.20 0.28
CA PHE A 49 -8.19 -0.97 -0.02
C PHE A 49 -6.85 -0.95 0.70
N GLY A 50 -5.77 -0.99 -0.08
CA GLY A 50 -4.40 -0.94 0.41
C GLY A 50 -3.82 0.47 0.37
N ASN A 51 -3.35 0.95 1.51
CA ASN A 51 -2.62 2.20 1.61
C ASN A 51 -1.74 2.22 2.86
N CYS A 52 -0.54 2.76 2.75
CA CYS A 52 0.43 2.89 3.82
C CYS A 52 0.60 4.36 4.27
N GLY A 53 0.77 5.28 3.33
CA GLY A 53 1.25 6.64 3.62
C GLY A 53 0.19 7.69 3.93
N MET A 54 -1.10 7.48 3.71
CA MET A 54 -2.14 8.52 3.93
C MET A 54 -2.17 9.05 5.36
N GLY A 55 -1.79 8.23 6.35
CA GLY A 55 -1.71 8.64 7.75
C GLY A 55 -0.78 9.83 7.98
N THR A 56 0.35 9.90 7.28
CA THR A 56 1.29 11.01 7.41
C THR A 56 0.75 12.34 6.85
N PHE A 57 -0.32 12.25 6.02
CA PHE A 57 -1.05 13.41 5.51
C PHE A 57 -2.33 13.73 6.29
N GLY A 58 -2.53 13.05 7.43
CA GLY A 58 -3.64 13.29 8.35
C GLY A 58 -4.85 12.37 8.18
N GLN A 59 -4.89 11.53 7.14
CA GLN A 59 -5.97 10.56 6.94
C GLN A 59 -5.60 9.21 7.56
N ASN A 60 -5.72 9.09 8.89
CA ASN A 60 -5.33 7.88 9.64
C ASN A 60 -6.35 6.74 9.50
N ASN A 61 -7.64 7.04 9.42
CA ASN A 61 -8.73 6.06 9.43
C ASN A 61 -9.57 6.15 8.14
N ILE A 62 -10.38 5.12 7.87
CA ILE A 62 -11.36 5.07 6.78
C ILE A 62 -10.80 5.52 5.41
N ARG A 63 -9.54 5.19 5.15
CA ARG A 63 -8.78 5.66 3.98
C ARG A 63 -9.45 5.30 2.66
N GLY A 64 -9.87 4.05 2.51
CA GLY A 64 -10.59 3.57 1.33
C GLY A 64 -11.94 4.25 1.18
N GLN A 65 -12.74 4.36 2.24
CA GLN A 65 -14.04 5.02 2.19
C GLN A 65 -13.92 6.48 1.71
N VAL A 66 -12.90 7.20 2.18
CA VAL A 66 -12.62 8.56 1.72
C VAL A 66 -12.27 8.60 0.23
N CYS A 67 -11.43 7.66 -0.23
CA CYS A 67 -11.02 7.59 -1.63
C CYS A 67 -12.17 7.18 -2.56
N PHE A 68 -13.09 6.33 -2.09
CA PHE A 68 -14.24 5.86 -2.87
C PHE A 68 -15.44 6.83 -2.87
N THR A 69 -15.47 7.83 -2.00
CA THR A 69 -16.57 8.81 -1.97
C THR A 69 -16.92 9.39 -3.35
N PRO A 70 -15.97 9.86 -4.19
CA PRO A 70 -16.31 10.36 -5.53
C PRO A 70 -16.90 9.28 -6.45
N LEU A 71 -16.44 8.04 -6.35
CA LEU A 71 -16.94 6.93 -7.15
C LEU A 71 -18.39 6.57 -6.81
N VAL A 72 -18.72 6.58 -5.51
CA VAL A 72 -20.10 6.39 -5.02
C VAL A 72 -20.99 7.53 -5.52
N GLN A 73 -20.56 8.78 -5.39
CA GLN A 73 -21.33 9.95 -5.88
C GLN A 73 -21.60 9.91 -7.38
N LYS A 74 -20.67 9.37 -8.16
CA LYS A 74 -20.79 9.17 -9.61
C LYS A 74 -21.52 7.88 -9.99
N LYS A 75 -21.99 7.08 -9.02
CA LYS A 75 -22.64 5.77 -9.22
C LYS A 75 -21.75 4.75 -9.97
N LEU A 76 -20.44 4.87 -9.84
CA LEU A 76 -19.46 3.94 -10.37
C LEU A 76 -19.16 2.80 -9.41
N PHE A 77 -19.31 3.04 -8.10
CA PHE A 77 -19.13 2.07 -7.03
C PHE A 77 -20.37 2.03 -6.11
N PRO A 78 -20.88 0.84 -5.74
CA PRO A 78 -22.11 0.72 -4.96
C PRO A 78 -21.95 1.18 -3.51
N GLU A 79 -22.93 1.91 -2.97
CA GLU A 79 -22.92 2.49 -1.63
C GLU A 79 -22.85 1.45 -0.50
N ARG A 80 -23.41 0.25 -0.74
CA ARG A 80 -23.55 -0.81 0.28
C ARG A 80 -22.33 -1.73 0.41
N VAL A 81 -21.35 -1.62 -0.47
CA VAL A 81 -20.17 -2.49 -0.46
C VAL A 81 -19.24 -2.10 0.67
N GLY A 82 -18.86 -3.07 1.49
CA GLY A 82 -17.88 -2.89 2.54
C GLY A 82 -16.49 -2.61 1.96
N ILE A 83 -15.73 -1.71 2.61
CA ILE A 83 -14.34 -1.45 2.24
C ILE A 83 -13.45 -1.78 3.44
N VAL A 84 -12.64 -2.83 3.29
CA VAL A 84 -11.63 -3.22 4.27
C VAL A 84 -10.35 -2.46 3.98
N ASN A 85 -9.88 -1.66 4.95
CA ASN A 85 -8.61 -0.98 4.84
C ASN A 85 -7.50 -1.88 5.35
N VAL A 86 -6.47 -2.11 4.54
CA VAL A 86 -5.31 -2.91 4.89
C VAL A 86 -4.03 -2.09 4.82
N GLU A 87 -3.11 -2.44 5.68
CA GLU A 87 -1.78 -1.87 5.76
C GLU A 87 -0.80 -2.96 6.20
N GLY A 88 0.35 -3.05 5.58
CA GLY A 88 1.43 -4.00 5.84
C GLY A 88 2.73 -3.51 5.19
N GLY A 89 3.00 -2.20 5.29
CA GLY A 89 4.16 -1.58 4.67
C GLY A 89 4.22 -1.85 3.16
N CYS A 90 5.37 -2.31 2.68
CA CYS A 90 5.58 -2.62 1.25
C CYS A 90 4.71 -3.78 0.75
N ALA A 91 4.17 -4.64 1.64
CA ALA A 91 3.31 -5.77 1.29
C ALA A 91 1.82 -5.42 1.23
N THR A 92 1.42 -4.17 1.45
CA THR A 92 0.04 -3.71 1.54
C THR A 92 -0.81 -4.13 0.33
N GLY A 93 -0.29 -3.98 -0.89
CA GLY A 93 -1.00 -4.39 -2.11
C GLY A 93 -1.23 -5.90 -2.18
N SER A 94 -0.23 -6.70 -1.78
CA SER A 94 -0.35 -8.16 -1.70
C SER A 94 -1.37 -8.59 -0.64
N MET A 95 -1.47 -7.87 0.47
CA MET A 95 -2.47 -8.14 1.51
C MET A 95 -3.89 -7.86 1.01
N ALA A 96 -4.10 -6.75 0.28
CA ALA A 96 -5.39 -6.44 -0.35
C ALA A 96 -5.79 -7.53 -1.36
N PHE A 97 -4.86 -7.94 -2.22
CA PHE A 97 -5.08 -9.00 -3.20
C PHE A 97 -5.39 -10.34 -2.55
N HIS A 98 -4.65 -10.71 -1.49
CA HIS A 98 -4.89 -11.94 -0.74
C HIS A 98 -6.24 -11.94 -0.01
N GLY A 99 -6.68 -10.77 0.48
CA GLY A 99 -8.02 -10.60 1.04
C GLY A 99 -9.11 -10.88 0.01
N ALA A 100 -9.03 -10.24 -1.14
CA ALA A 100 -9.98 -10.45 -2.24
C ALA A 100 -9.99 -11.91 -2.74
N TRP A 101 -8.82 -12.54 -2.84
CA TRP A 101 -8.72 -13.97 -3.17
C TRP A 101 -9.45 -14.86 -2.13
N LYS A 102 -9.30 -14.53 -0.83
CA LYS A 102 -9.98 -15.29 0.24
C LYS A 102 -11.49 -15.18 0.16
N ASP A 103 -12.04 -14.01 -0.18
CA ASP A 103 -13.49 -13.84 -0.35
C ASP A 103 -14.04 -14.83 -1.38
N ILE A 104 -13.34 -14.98 -2.52
CA ILE A 104 -13.74 -15.89 -3.59
C ILE A 104 -13.60 -17.38 -3.17
N ILE A 105 -12.44 -17.75 -2.62
CA ILE A 105 -12.17 -19.14 -2.24
C ILE A 105 -13.10 -19.62 -1.13
N SER A 106 -13.48 -18.74 -0.19
CA SER A 106 -14.44 -19.05 0.87
C SER A 106 -15.89 -19.08 0.41
N GLY A 107 -16.18 -18.55 -0.79
CA GLY A 107 -17.53 -18.40 -1.31
C GLY A 107 -18.33 -17.30 -0.62
N THR A 108 -17.65 -16.36 0.04
CA THR A 108 -18.31 -15.21 0.69
C THR A 108 -18.79 -14.21 -0.35
N GLU A 109 -18.03 -14.04 -1.42
CA GLU A 109 -18.34 -13.11 -2.51
C GLU A 109 -18.09 -13.77 -3.88
N ASP A 110 -18.88 -13.38 -4.86
CA ASP A 110 -18.69 -13.80 -6.26
C ASP A 110 -17.67 -12.90 -6.98
N VAL A 111 -17.61 -11.61 -6.61
CA VAL A 111 -16.64 -10.63 -7.14
C VAL A 111 -16.09 -9.80 -5.99
N SER A 112 -14.79 -9.78 -5.85
CA SER A 112 -14.08 -8.97 -4.86
C SER A 112 -13.03 -8.10 -5.52
N LEU A 113 -12.89 -6.86 -5.05
CA LEU A 113 -11.98 -5.86 -5.56
C LEU A 113 -10.75 -5.74 -4.63
N ALA A 114 -9.55 -5.85 -5.20
CA ALA A 114 -8.33 -5.39 -4.56
C ALA A 114 -7.85 -4.12 -5.25
N ILE A 115 -7.70 -3.03 -4.52
CA ILE A 115 -7.24 -1.75 -5.04
C ILE A 115 -6.33 -1.09 -4.01
N GLY A 116 -5.31 -0.38 -4.47
CA GLY A 116 -4.42 0.39 -3.61
C GLY A 116 -4.02 1.69 -4.26
N VAL A 117 -3.70 2.66 -3.46
CA VAL A 117 -3.14 3.93 -3.90
C VAL A 117 -2.04 4.37 -2.95
N GLU A 118 -0.94 4.86 -3.53
CA GLU A 118 0.12 5.47 -2.75
C GLU A 118 0.61 6.75 -3.44
N LYS A 119 0.81 7.82 -2.67
CA LYS A 119 1.33 9.08 -3.16
C LYS A 119 2.30 9.64 -2.14
N ILE A 120 3.59 9.36 -2.32
CA ILE A 120 4.64 9.79 -1.38
C ILE A 120 5.31 11.11 -1.81
N TYR A 121 5.28 11.45 -3.11
CA TYR A 121 5.87 12.68 -3.60
C TYR A 121 4.97 13.88 -3.31
N GLN A 122 5.45 14.79 -2.47
CA GLN A 122 4.81 16.06 -2.12
C GLN A 122 5.85 17.17 -2.21
N PRO A 123 5.85 17.98 -3.29
CA PRO A 123 6.88 18.99 -3.50
C PRO A 123 6.93 20.05 -2.40
N ASP A 124 5.77 20.40 -1.83
CA ASP A 124 5.64 21.40 -0.77
C ASP A 124 5.93 20.83 0.64
N ARG A 125 6.06 19.52 0.77
CA ARG A 125 6.25 18.82 2.05
C ARG A 125 7.18 17.61 1.87
N PRO A 126 8.44 17.83 1.45
CA PRO A 126 9.39 16.76 1.16
C PRO A 126 9.73 15.88 2.38
N GLU A 127 9.61 16.44 3.60
CA GLU A 127 9.81 15.73 4.86
C GLU A 127 8.83 14.55 5.04
N LYS A 128 7.67 14.57 4.39
CA LYS A 128 6.67 13.51 4.48
C LYS A 128 7.17 12.16 3.97
N ILE A 129 8.07 12.17 3.01
CA ILE A 129 8.71 10.92 2.54
C ILE A 129 9.44 10.24 3.70
N GLN A 130 10.21 11.02 4.47
CA GLN A 130 10.94 10.48 5.61
C GLN A 130 9.99 9.98 6.70
N GLU A 131 8.92 10.72 7.02
CA GLU A 131 7.92 10.29 7.99
C GLU A 131 7.27 8.94 7.61
N ILE A 132 6.99 8.72 6.32
CA ILE A 132 6.46 7.43 5.84
C ILE A 132 7.46 6.30 6.10
N TYR A 133 8.74 6.51 5.80
CA TYR A 133 9.78 5.52 6.05
C TYR A 133 10.01 5.29 7.53
N ASP A 134 10.08 6.34 8.34
CA ASP A 134 10.22 6.21 9.79
C ASP A 134 9.04 5.45 10.43
N GLY A 135 7.84 5.59 9.87
CA GLY A 135 6.67 4.80 10.29
C GLY A 135 6.79 3.29 10.04
N GLY A 136 7.76 2.85 9.25
CA GLY A 136 8.02 1.43 8.98
C GLY A 136 8.98 0.76 9.99
N ILE A 137 9.43 1.47 11.02
CA ILE A 137 10.25 0.95 12.11
C ILE A 137 9.54 1.17 13.44
N ASP A 138 9.96 0.43 14.47
CA ASP A 138 9.36 0.56 15.80
C ASP A 138 9.55 1.98 16.36
N GLN A 139 8.44 2.70 16.54
CA GLN A 139 8.44 4.06 17.09
C GLN A 139 8.33 4.08 18.62
N PHE A 140 7.93 2.97 19.24
CA PHE A 140 7.85 2.85 20.71
C PHE A 140 9.19 2.49 21.31
N ASP A 141 10.00 1.68 20.60
CA ASP A 141 11.38 1.35 20.99
C ASP A 141 12.35 1.40 19.81
N ARG A 142 12.54 2.62 19.28
CA ARG A 142 13.45 2.87 18.16
C ARG A 142 14.90 2.46 18.47
N HIS A 143 15.32 2.57 19.74
CA HIS A 143 16.70 2.23 20.14
C HIS A 143 16.93 0.73 20.07
N GLU A 144 16.01 -0.10 20.59
CA GLU A 144 16.11 -1.55 20.49
C GLU A 144 16.23 -2.00 19.05
N TRP A 145 15.37 -1.45 18.17
CA TRP A 145 15.40 -1.77 16.75
C TRP A 145 16.74 -1.41 16.08
N LEU A 146 17.27 -0.21 16.36
CA LEU A 146 18.57 0.24 15.84
C LEU A 146 19.72 -0.62 16.35
N ASP A 147 19.75 -0.95 17.63
CA ASP A 147 20.78 -1.75 18.26
C ASP A 147 20.78 -3.18 17.72
N PHE A 148 19.59 -3.73 17.42
CA PHE A 148 19.48 -5.03 16.76
C PHE A 148 20.18 -5.02 15.40
N TYR A 149 19.91 -4.05 14.54
CA TYR A 149 20.56 -3.98 13.23
C TYR A 149 22.05 -3.64 13.30
N LYS A 150 22.50 -2.84 14.27
CA LYS A 150 23.93 -2.64 14.54
C LYS A 150 24.61 -3.94 14.89
N SER A 151 24.01 -4.74 15.78
CA SER A 151 24.57 -6.04 16.18
C SER A 151 24.70 -7.02 15.01
N ILE A 152 23.76 -6.99 14.07
CA ILE A 152 23.85 -7.80 12.83
C ILE A 152 24.97 -7.26 11.93
N GLY A 153 25.08 -5.94 11.79
CA GLY A 153 26.13 -5.31 11.02
C GLY A 153 27.51 -5.69 11.51
N ASP A 154 27.72 -5.65 12.82
CA ASP A 154 28.99 -6.06 13.47
C ASP A 154 29.32 -7.53 13.19
N GLN A 155 28.33 -8.44 13.24
CA GLN A 155 28.53 -9.87 12.94
C GLN A 155 28.83 -10.13 11.45
N LEU A 156 28.51 -9.20 10.58
CA LEU A 156 28.71 -9.31 9.12
C LEU A 156 29.93 -8.50 8.63
N ASP A 157 30.70 -7.88 9.53
CA ASP A 157 31.77 -6.93 9.19
C ASP A 157 31.28 -5.79 8.26
N LYS A 158 30.00 -5.41 8.40
CA LYS A 158 29.36 -4.33 7.66
C LYS A 158 28.60 -3.41 8.62
N PRO A 159 29.24 -2.33 9.12
CA PRO A 159 28.60 -1.42 10.04
C PRO A 159 27.27 -0.91 9.53
N PHE A 160 26.24 -0.94 10.38
CA PHE A 160 24.94 -0.34 10.12
C PHE A 160 24.95 1.12 10.61
N ASP A 161 24.72 2.04 9.70
CA ASP A 161 24.62 3.48 9.98
C ASP A 161 23.22 3.98 9.64
N ALA A 162 22.39 4.16 10.67
CA ALA A 162 21.03 4.67 10.52
C ALA A 162 20.96 6.14 10.08
N GLU A 163 22.08 6.89 10.21
CA GLU A 163 22.19 8.30 9.81
C GLU A 163 22.83 8.47 8.43
N ASN A 164 23.06 7.38 7.72
CA ASN A 164 23.66 7.38 6.39
C ASN A 164 22.85 8.25 5.41
N LYS A 165 23.39 9.41 5.06
CA LYS A 165 22.75 10.37 4.16
C LYS A 165 22.77 9.95 2.68
N ASN A 166 23.56 8.92 2.34
CA ASN A 166 23.72 8.41 0.97
C ASN A 166 22.83 7.20 0.68
N GLY A 167 22.08 6.72 1.66
CA GLY A 167 21.17 5.59 1.57
C GLY A 167 19.84 5.87 2.25
N THR A 168 19.03 4.84 2.36
CA THR A 168 17.86 4.84 3.24
C THR A 168 17.99 3.72 4.24
N ILE A 169 17.41 3.90 5.42
CA ILE A 169 17.43 2.90 6.49
C ILE A 169 16.93 1.53 6.00
N PHE A 170 15.96 1.51 5.08
CA PHE A 170 15.44 0.26 4.49
C PHE A 170 16.42 -0.41 3.54
N MET A 171 17.14 0.36 2.71
CA MET A 171 18.17 -0.21 1.83
C MET A 171 19.29 -0.86 2.65
N ASP A 172 19.69 -0.23 3.74
CA ASP A 172 20.74 -0.76 4.61
C ASP A 172 20.25 -2.00 5.37
N THR A 173 19.02 -2.00 5.91
CA THR A 173 18.44 -3.16 6.60
C THR A 173 18.22 -4.34 5.66
N TYR A 174 17.67 -4.13 4.47
CA TYR A 174 17.53 -5.19 3.46
C TYR A 174 18.89 -5.73 2.99
N GLY A 175 19.88 -4.85 2.85
CA GLY A 175 21.25 -5.24 2.54
C GLY A 175 21.85 -6.15 3.59
N LEU A 176 21.65 -5.85 4.88
CA LEU A 176 22.09 -6.70 5.99
C LEU A 176 21.33 -8.04 6.02
N GLN A 177 20.02 -8.04 5.80
CA GLN A 177 19.22 -9.26 5.72
C GLN A 177 19.71 -10.18 4.59
N ALA A 178 19.99 -9.62 3.42
CA ALA A 178 20.53 -10.38 2.29
C ALA A 178 21.90 -10.98 2.62
N LEU A 179 22.81 -10.20 3.20
CA LEU A 179 24.12 -10.68 3.62
C LEU A 179 24.05 -11.77 4.70
N TRP A 180 23.13 -11.60 5.67
CA TRP A 180 22.88 -12.61 6.69
C TRP A 180 22.45 -13.94 6.06
N HIS A 181 21.47 -13.91 5.15
CA HIS A 181 21.00 -15.09 4.44
C HIS A 181 22.10 -15.76 3.60
N MET A 182 23.01 -14.97 3.02
CA MET A 182 24.15 -15.53 2.25
C MET A 182 25.20 -16.17 3.13
N LYS A 183 25.29 -15.80 4.41
CA LYS A 183 26.27 -16.32 5.38
C LYS A 183 25.78 -17.61 6.07
N THR A 184 24.47 -17.78 6.21
CA THR A 184 23.81 -18.93 6.85
C THR A 184 23.42 -19.99 5.84
#